data_3381ce747d31e6e27b5700cb0abd847e
#
_entry.id   3381ce747d31e6e27b5700cb0abd847e
#
_cell.length_a   1.000
_cell.length_b   1.000
_cell.length_c   1.000
_cell.angle_alpha   90.00
_cell.angle_beta   90.00
_cell.angle_gamma   90.00
#
_symmetry.space_group_name_H-M   'P 1'
#
loop_
_entity.id
_entity.type
_entity.pdbx_description
1 polymer ?
#
loop_
_entity_poly.entity_id
_entity_poly.type
_entity_poly.pdbx_seq_one_letter_code
_entity_poly.pdbx_strand_id
1 'polypeptide(L)'
;MIRHTVVFTLRHPAGSAEEGAFLRDAKVLAGIPGVEDFEQLRQVSPKTDFAFAFAMRFADAAAYASYNEHPDHVAFVRDRWQPEVERFMEIDYQPL
;
A
#
# COMPACT_ATOMS: atom_id res chain seq x y z
N MET A 1 -18.00 0.67 -5.18
CA MET A 1 -16.58 1.03 -5.29
C MET A 1 -15.95 1.11 -3.90
N ILE A 2 -14.77 0.56 -3.73
CA ILE A 2 -14.01 0.67 -2.49
C ILE A 2 -12.71 1.40 -2.80
N ARG A 3 -12.38 2.41 -2.00
CA ARG A 3 -11.06 3.04 -2.04
C ARG A 3 -10.24 2.50 -0.87
N HIS A 4 -9.26 1.68 -1.18
CA HIS A 4 -8.35 1.09 -0.21
C HIS A 4 -7.15 2.01 -0.02
N THR A 5 -6.86 2.37 1.24
CA THR A 5 -5.68 3.17 1.58
C THR A 5 -4.93 2.53 2.72
N VAL A 6 -3.63 2.70 2.71
CA VAL A 6 -2.77 2.34 3.84
C VAL A 6 -1.72 3.43 4.01
N VAL A 7 -1.63 3.97 5.22
CA VAL A 7 -0.54 4.88 5.60
C VAL A 7 0.50 4.08 6.35
N PHE A 8 1.79 4.39 6.15
CA PHE A 8 2.84 3.57 6.75
C PHE A 8 4.16 4.34 6.89
N THR A 9 5.02 3.77 7.73
CA THR A 9 6.39 4.20 7.94
C THR A 9 7.30 2.99 7.79
N LEU A 10 8.41 3.16 7.06
CA LEU A 10 9.40 2.10 6.87
C LEU A 10 10.44 2.12 7.99
N ARG A 11 11.09 0.97 8.18
CA ARG A 11 12.24 0.88 9.08
C ARG A 11 13.49 1.52 8.49
N HIS A 12 13.52 1.74 7.18
CA HIS A 12 14.65 2.32 6.47
C HIS A 12 14.73 3.82 6.68
N PRO A 13 15.93 4.41 6.74
CA PRO A 13 16.08 5.86 6.82
C PRO A 13 15.47 6.57 5.62
N ALA A 14 14.93 7.76 5.87
CA ALA A 14 14.38 8.61 4.81
C ALA A 14 15.43 8.90 3.75
N GLY A 15 15.07 8.72 2.48
CA GLY A 15 15.95 8.97 1.34
C GLY A 15 16.98 7.87 1.07
N SER A 16 16.95 6.77 1.83
CA SER A 16 17.89 5.66 1.64
C SER A 16 17.60 4.88 0.35
N ALA A 17 18.61 4.15 -0.13
CA ALA A 17 18.46 3.25 -1.28
C ALA A 17 17.42 2.16 -1.00
N GLU A 18 17.35 1.67 0.23
CA GLU A 18 16.41 0.63 0.65
C GLU A 18 14.97 1.14 0.63
N GLU A 19 14.73 2.40 1.04
CA GLU A 19 13.42 3.05 0.91
C GLU A 19 12.98 3.11 -0.56
N GLY A 20 13.87 3.59 -1.42
CA GLY A 20 13.60 3.67 -2.86
C GLY A 20 13.31 2.32 -3.48
N ALA A 21 14.05 1.28 -3.08
CA ALA A 21 13.85 -0.09 -3.56
C ALA A 21 12.49 -0.63 -3.14
N PHE A 22 12.08 -0.43 -1.88
CA PHE A 22 10.77 -0.84 -1.40
C PHE A 22 9.64 -0.20 -2.20
N LEU A 23 9.70 1.11 -2.38
CA LEU A 23 8.65 1.84 -3.10
C LEU A 23 8.59 1.40 -4.57
N ARG A 24 9.74 1.21 -5.23
CA ARG A 24 9.79 0.71 -6.60
C ARG A 24 9.18 -0.69 -6.71
N ASP A 25 9.58 -1.60 -5.82
CA ASP A 25 9.15 -3.00 -5.90
C ASP A 25 7.67 -3.17 -5.50
N ALA A 26 7.12 -2.27 -4.68
CA ALA A 26 5.71 -2.26 -4.33
C ALA A 26 4.80 -1.99 -5.54
N LYS A 27 5.33 -1.50 -6.64
CA LYS A 27 4.55 -1.30 -7.88
C LYS A 27 4.03 -2.60 -8.49
N VAL A 28 4.53 -3.75 -8.05
CA VAL A 28 3.95 -5.05 -8.43
C VAL A 28 2.46 -5.12 -8.08
N LEU A 29 2.04 -4.46 -7.02
CA LEU A 29 0.65 -4.45 -6.59
C LEU A 29 -0.28 -3.82 -7.63
N ALA A 30 0.21 -2.84 -8.40
CA ALA A 30 -0.57 -2.19 -9.44
C ALA A 30 -0.97 -3.12 -10.59
N GLY A 31 -0.21 -4.20 -10.79
CA GLY A 31 -0.48 -5.19 -11.84
C GLY A 31 -1.44 -6.31 -11.43
N ILE A 32 -1.87 -6.37 -10.18
CA ILE A 32 -2.80 -7.40 -9.72
C ILE A 32 -4.18 -7.11 -10.30
N PRO A 33 -4.87 -8.13 -10.87
CA PRO A 33 -6.20 -7.93 -11.44
C PRO A 33 -7.18 -7.31 -10.44
N GLY A 34 -7.95 -6.33 -10.90
CA GLY A 34 -8.91 -5.60 -10.08
C GLY A 34 -8.39 -4.35 -9.43
N VAL A 35 -7.08 -4.15 -9.37
CA VAL A 35 -6.48 -2.92 -8.85
C VAL A 35 -6.63 -1.80 -9.88
N GLU A 36 -7.24 -0.70 -9.47
CA GLU A 36 -7.42 0.51 -10.28
C GLU A 36 -6.79 1.70 -9.58
N ASP A 37 -6.21 2.61 -10.35
CA ASP A 37 -5.70 3.90 -9.86
C ASP A 37 -4.71 3.74 -8.68
N PHE A 38 -3.76 2.82 -8.81
CA PHE A 38 -2.74 2.65 -7.80
C PHE A 38 -1.88 3.90 -7.68
N GLU A 39 -1.76 4.43 -6.45
CA GLU A 39 -0.98 5.62 -6.15
C GLU A 39 -0.02 5.36 -5.00
N GLN A 40 1.18 5.90 -5.12
CA GLN A 40 2.14 6.01 -4.03
C GLN A 40 2.24 7.48 -3.65
N LEU A 41 2.00 7.80 -2.38
CA LEU A 41 1.86 9.16 -1.92
C LEU A 41 2.80 9.44 -0.75
N ARG A 42 3.29 10.67 -0.67
CA ARG A 42 3.99 11.17 0.51
C ARG A 42 2.99 11.82 1.44
N GLN A 43 2.95 11.39 2.70
CA GLN A 43 2.12 12.04 3.72
C GLN A 43 2.79 13.35 4.13
N VAL A 44 2.05 14.46 4.12
CA VAL A 44 2.61 15.81 4.35
C VAL A 44 1.95 16.57 5.50
N SER A 45 0.95 15.99 6.18
CA SER A 45 0.32 16.66 7.33
C SER A 45 1.24 16.57 8.55
N PRO A 46 1.48 17.69 9.26
CA PRO A 46 2.23 17.64 10.52
C PRO A 46 1.44 17.02 11.68
N LYS A 47 0.16 16.70 11.44
CA LYS A 47 -0.73 16.13 12.49
C LYS A 47 -0.56 14.64 12.65
N THR A 48 0.20 14.00 11.79
CA THR A 48 0.50 12.56 11.87
C THR A 48 1.95 12.35 11.47
N ASP A 49 2.54 11.25 11.92
CA ASP A 49 3.94 10.95 11.67
C ASP A 49 4.16 9.78 10.71
N PHE A 50 3.13 9.32 10.01
CA PHE A 50 3.31 8.37 8.91
C PHE A 50 4.01 9.05 7.74
N ALA A 51 4.89 8.32 7.06
CA ALA A 51 5.70 8.88 5.98
C ALA A 51 5.03 8.76 4.61
N PHE A 52 4.36 7.66 4.34
CA PHE A 52 3.84 7.31 3.02
C PHE A 52 2.42 6.80 3.08
N ALA A 53 1.77 6.80 1.92
CA ALA A 53 0.52 6.08 1.73
C ALA A 53 0.51 5.38 0.37
N PHE A 54 -0.15 4.22 0.31
CA PHE A 54 -0.61 3.63 -0.93
C PHE A 54 -2.13 3.78 -0.98
N ALA A 55 -2.64 4.07 -2.16
CA ALA A 55 -4.07 4.16 -2.42
C ALA A 55 -4.41 3.41 -3.70
N MET A 56 -5.54 2.76 -3.73
CA MET A 56 -6.06 2.07 -4.92
C MET A 56 -7.55 1.91 -4.81
N ARG A 57 -8.19 1.59 -5.94
CA ARG A 57 -9.64 1.43 -6.01
C ARG A 57 -9.99 0.03 -6.48
N PHE A 58 -11.11 -0.48 -5.97
CA PHE A 58 -11.70 -1.75 -6.39
C PHE A 58 -13.16 -1.51 -6.76
N ALA A 59 -13.64 -2.19 -7.80
CA ALA A 59 -15.02 -2.05 -8.25
C ALA A 59 -16.02 -2.46 -7.15
N ASP A 60 -15.68 -3.50 -6.38
CA ASP A 60 -16.53 -4.06 -5.34
C ASP A 60 -15.72 -4.87 -4.31
N ALA A 61 -16.42 -5.38 -3.31
CA ALA A 61 -15.80 -6.18 -2.24
C ALA A 61 -15.19 -7.48 -2.76
N ALA A 62 -15.76 -8.07 -3.80
CA ALA A 62 -15.22 -9.31 -4.37
C ALA A 62 -13.86 -9.07 -5.04
N ALA A 63 -13.70 -7.97 -5.76
CA ALA A 63 -12.43 -7.59 -6.36
C ALA A 63 -11.38 -7.33 -5.28
N TYR A 64 -11.75 -6.66 -4.20
CA TYR A 64 -10.85 -6.41 -3.07
C TYR A 64 -10.41 -7.72 -2.40
N ALA A 65 -11.34 -8.62 -2.14
CA ALA A 65 -11.03 -9.93 -1.55
C ALA A 65 -10.08 -10.73 -2.44
N SER A 66 -10.31 -10.73 -3.75
CA SER A 66 -9.46 -11.39 -4.72
C SER A 66 -8.03 -10.83 -4.72
N TYR A 67 -7.89 -9.52 -4.59
CA TYR A 67 -6.59 -8.86 -4.44
C TYR A 67 -5.86 -9.35 -3.19
N ASN A 68 -6.55 -9.38 -2.05
CA ASN A 68 -5.94 -9.81 -0.79
C ASN A 68 -5.42 -11.25 -0.84
N GLU A 69 -6.08 -12.11 -1.59
CA GLU A 69 -5.72 -13.52 -1.73
C GLU A 69 -4.74 -13.81 -2.88
N HIS A 70 -4.50 -12.82 -3.74
CA HIS A 70 -3.64 -13.00 -4.91
C HIS A 70 -2.21 -13.35 -4.49
N PRO A 71 -1.56 -14.33 -5.15
CA PRO A 71 -0.20 -14.74 -4.79
C PRO A 71 0.82 -13.59 -4.75
N ASP A 72 0.70 -12.62 -5.65
CA ASP A 72 1.62 -11.48 -5.70
C ASP A 72 1.44 -10.57 -4.48
N HIS A 73 0.20 -10.39 -4.01
CA HIS A 73 -0.07 -9.64 -2.79
C HIS A 73 0.47 -10.38 -1.57
N VAL A 74 0.17 -11.67 -1.46
CA VAL A 74 0.62 -12.51 -0.34
C VAL A 74 2.15 -12.53 -0.27
N ALA A 75 2.82 -12.69 -1.40
CA ALA A 75 4.29 -12.69 -1.45
C ALA A 75 4.88 -11.33 -1.07
N PHE A 76 4.31 -10.24 -1.57
CA PHE A 76 4.79 -8.90 -1.23
C PHE A 76 4.65 -8.63 0.27
N VAL A 77 3.51 -8.98 0.86
CA VAL A 77 3.28 -8.79 2.31
C VAL A 77 4.29 -9.60 3.12
N ARG A 78 4.47 -10.86 2.78
CA ARG A 78 5.40 -11.75 3.51
C ARG A 78 6.85 -11.32 3.38
N ASP A 79 7.29 -11.01 2.15
CA ASP A 79 8.71 -10.86 1.84
C ASP A 79 9.22 -9.42 1.96
N ARG A 80 8.32 -8.44 1.87
CA ARG A 80 8.69 -7.02 1.86
C ARG A 80 7.99 -6.21 2.95
N TRP A 81 6.65 -6.30 3.02
CA TRP A 81 5.87 -5.48 3.95
C TRP A 81 6.20 -5.82 5.41
N GLN A 82 6.05 -7.06 5.80
CA GLN A 82 6.28 -7.48 7.18
C GLN A 82 7.69 -7.18 7.67
N PRO A 83 8.76 -7.48 6.90
CA PRO A 83 10.11 -7.16 7.37
C PRO A 83 10.48 -5.68 7.33
N GLU A 84 9.89 -4.87 6.45
CA GLU A 84 10.36 -3.51 6.19
C GLU A 84 9.46 -2.40 6.71
N VAL A 85 8.18 -2.67 7.00
CA VAL A 85 7.23 -1.67 7.52
C VAL A 85 7.27 -1.68 9.04
N GLU A 86 7.54 -0.51 9.62
CA GLU A 86 7.59 -0.34 11.09
C GLU A 86 6.20 -0.23 11.69
N ARG A 87 5.34 0.60 11.10
CA ARG A 87 3.95 0.86 11.54
C ARG A 87 3.09 1.14 10.33
N PHE A 88 1.81 0.80 10.44
CA PHE A 88 0.84 1.15 9.40
C PHE A 88 -0.57 1.23 9.95
N MET A 89 -1.45 1.85 9.17
CA MET A 89 -2.89 1.89 9.43
C MET A 89 -3.62 1.76 8.09
N GLU A 90 -4.52 0.80 8.00
CA GLU A 90 -5.40 0.66 6.83
C GLU A 90 -6.70 1.40 7.06
N ILE A 91 -7.14 2.15 6.05
CA ILE A 91 -8.42 2.83 6.06
C ILE A 91 -9.06 2.64 4.69
N ASP A 92 -10.23 2.03 4.68
CA ASP A 92 -10.99 1.79 3.45
C ASP A 92 -12.22 2.65 3.43
N TYR A 93 -12.53 3.18 2.25
CA TYR A 93 -13.64 4.10 2.05
C TYR A 93 -14.59 3.58 1.00
N GLN A 94 -15.86 3.96 1.15
CA GLN A 94 -16.83 3.88 0.05
C GLN A 94 -17.63 5.18 0.03
N PRO A 95 -18.21 5.56 -1.13
CA PRO A 95 -19.04 6.76 -1.17
C PRO A 95 -20.21 6.68 -0.19
N LEU A 96 -20.59 7.82 0.32
CA LEU A 96 -21.73 7.92 1.24
C LEU A 96 -23.06 7.70 0.51
#